data_0a9fa5dab3f2e942b0543718a6ed0da1
#
_entry.id   0a9fa5dab3f2e942b0543718a6ed0da1
#
_cell.length_a   1.000
_cell.length_b   1.000
_cell.length_c   1.000
_cell.angle_alpha   90.00
_cell.angle_beta   90.00
_cell.angle_gamma   90.00
#
_symmetry.space_group_name_H-M   'P 1'
#
loop_
_entity.id
_entity.type
_entity.pdbx_description
1 polymer ?
#
loop_
_entity_poly.entity_id
_entity_poly.type
_entity_poly.pdbx_seq_one_letter_code
_entity_poly.pdbx_strand_id
1 'polypeptide(L)'
;MTVVPARVDLTIYQGSDFNQVVTFLQTADGDPVDLTGLTGRMQIRETKASADTIMDLTTENGRLTFGGTNGVVTMTLTATETATILTDGVYDLEFVTSATSASRWLEGLVILSKEVTR
;
A
#
# COMPACT_ATOMS: atom_id res chain seq x y z
N MET A 1 15.42 13.86 8.72
CA MET A 1 15.56 13.66 7.28
C MET A 1 14.17 13.71 6.63
N THR A 2 14.05 14.46 5.55
CA THR A 2 12.81 14.50 4.79
C THR A 2 12.75 13.29 3.85
N VAL A 3 11.66 12.55 3.91
CA VAL A 3 11.45 11.41 3.02
C VAL A 3 10.67 11.87 1.81
N VAL A 4 11.19 11.59 0.61
CA VAL A 4 10.48 11.82 -0.64
C VAL A 4 9.82 10.50 -1.01
N PRO A 5 8.47 10.42 -1.09
CA PRO A 5 7.82 9.15 -1.40
C PRO A 5 8.24 8.60 -2.76
N ALA A 6 8.47 7.30 -2.82
CA ALA A 6 8.65 6.60 -4.07
C ALA A 6 7.29 6.53 -4.78
N ARG A 7 7.31 6.41 -6.10
CA ARG A 7 6.07 6.27 -6.88
C ARG A 7 6.00 4.91 -7.54
N VAL A 8 4.96 4.16 -7.22
CA VAL A 8 4.68 2.86 -7.85
C VAL A 8 3.18 2.80 -8.12
N ASP A 9 2.81 2.61 -9.39
CA ASP A 9 1.42 2.41 -9.75
C ASP A 9 1.06 0.94 -9.58
N LEU A 10 -0.12 0.69 -9.03
CA LEU A 10 -0.62 -0.67 -8.77
C LEU A 10 -1.70 -1.02 -9.76
N THR A 11 -1.70 -2.27 -10.23
CA THR A 11 -2.79 -2.81 -11.04
C THR A 11 -3.50 -3.87 -10.22
N ILE A 12 -4.80 -3.68 -10.03
CA ILE A 12 -5.65 -4.63 -9.30
C ILE A 12 -6.61 -5.27 -10.31
N TYR A 13 -6.60 -6.60 -10.35
CA TYR A 13 -7.53 -7.36 -11.17
C TYR A 13 -8.75 -7.67 -10.32
N GLN A 14 -9.86 -7.02 -10.64
CA GLN A 14 -11.13 -7.15 -9.91
C GLN A 14 -11.56 -8.63 -9.85
N GLY A 15 -11.89 -9.10 -8.65
CA GLY A 15 -12.33 -10.47 -8.45
C GLY A 15 -11.19 -11.48 -8.33
N SER A 16 -9.94 -11.03 -8.36
CA SER A 16 -8.76 -11.90 -8.20
C SER A 16 -7.98 -11.49 -6.95
N ASP A 17 -7.27 -12.44 -6.36
CA ASP A 17 -6.37 -12.13 -5.25
C ASP A 17 -5.30 -11.15 -5.71
N PHE A 18 -5.00 -10.18 -4.86
CA PHE A 18 -3.97 -9.17 -5.11
C PHE A 18 -2.82 -9.38 -4.13
N ASN A 19 -1.60 -9.38 -4.66
CA ASN A 19 -0.39 -9.48 -3.86
C ASN A 19 0.69 -8.62 -4.51
N GLN A 20 1.15 -7.62 -3.81
CA GLN A 20 2.21 -6.73 -4.28
C GLN A 20 3.29 -6.65 -3.23
N VAL A 21 4.53 -6.92 -3.63
CA VAL A 21 5.70 -6.85 -2.76
C VAL A 21 6.56 -5.67 -3.17
N VAL A 22 6.93 -4.84 -2.19
CA VAL A 22 7.81 -3.69 -2.39
C VAL A 22 8.94 -3.78 -1.38
N THR A 23 10.18 -3.61 -1.85
CA THR A 23 11.34 -3.60 -0.97
C THR A 23 11.90 -2.19 -0.88
N PHE A 24 12.06 -1.69 0.35
CA PHE A 24 12.62 -0.37 0.61
C PHE A 24 14.10 -0.50 0.98
N LEU A 25 14.94 0.22 0.25
CA LEU A 25 16.38 0.26 0.49
C LEU A 25 16.78 1.66 0.96
N GLN A 26 17.82 1.73 1.78
CA GLN A 26 18.34 3.02 2.26
C GLN A 26 18.96 3.83 1.13
N THR A 27 19.60 3.14 0.18
CA THR A 27 20.13 3.71 -1.06
C THR A 27 19.89 2.71 -2.18
N ALA A 28 20.14 3.10 -3.44
CA ALA A 28 19.92 2.20 -4.59
C ALA A 28 20.65 0.86 -4.48
N ASP A 29 21.86 0.87 -3.90
CA ASP A 29 22.67 -0.32 -3.70
C ASP A 29 22.89 -0.62 -2.22
N GLY A 30 22.09 0.00 -1.35
CA GLY A 30 22.30 -0.04 0.09
C GLY A 30 21.56 -1.16 0.78
N ASP A 31 21.68 -1.15 2.10
CA ASP A 31 21.01 -2.12 2.95
C ASP A 31 19.48 -1.86 2.97
N PRO A 32 18.69 -2.90 3.23
CA PRO A 32 17.25 -2.73 3.42
C PRO A 32 16.93 -1.79 4.58
N VAL A 33 15.80 -1.10 4.48
CA VAL A 33 15.27 -0.29 5.58
C VAL A 33 14.76 -1.24 6.67
N ASP A 34 15.15 -0.97 7.92
CA ASP A 34 14.65 -1.74 9.06
C ASP A 34 13.25 -1.26 9.42
N LEU A 35 12.25 -2.11 9.23
CA LEU A 35 10.84 -1.83 9.50
C LEU A 35 10.39 -2.34 10.86
N THR A 36 11.32 -2.90 11.66
CA THR A 36 10.99 -3.46 12.98
C THR A 36 10.35 -2.40 13.87
N GLY A 37 9.21 -2.75 14.47
CA GLY A 37 8.49 -1.85 15.37
C GLY A 37 7.64 -0.80 14.68
N LEU A 38 7.68 -0.71 13.36
CA LEU A 38 6.83 0.20 12.61
C LEU A 38 5.48 -0.43 12.32
N THR A 39 4.45 0.40 12.27
CA THR A 39 3.16 0.03 11.71
C THR A 39 2.93 0.81 10.44
N GLY A 40 2.01 0.34 9.61
CA GLY A 40 1.72 0.99 8.36
C GLY A 40 0.23 1.17 8.15
N ARG A 41 -0.09 2.19 7.36
CA ARG A 41 -1.46 2.43 6.91
C ARG A 41 -1.44 2.91 5.48
N MET A 42 -2.37 2.41 4.71
CA MET A 42 -2.53 2.72 3.31
C MET A 42 -4.02 2.86 3.02
N GLN A 43 -4.38 3.89 2.28
CA GLN A 43 -5.76 4.10 1.86
C GLN A 43 -5.81 4.26 0.36
N ILE A 44 -6.81 3.63 -0.25
CA ILE A 44 -7.13 3.83 -1.65
C ILE A 44 -8.36 4.72 -1.68
N ARG A 45 -8.28 5.82 -2.43
CA ARG A 45 -9.39 6.76 -2.63
C ARG A 45 -9.56 7.00 -4.12
N GLU A 46 -10.74 7.43 -4.54
CA GLU A 46 -10.97 7.75 -5.94
C GLU A 46 -10.08 8.91 -6.40
N THR A 47 -9.97 9.94 -5.56
CA THR A 47 -9.05 11.06 -5.74
C THR A 47 -8.44 11.43 -4.39
N LYS A 48 -7.38 12.23 -4.41
CA LYS A 48 -6.75 12.69 -3.16
C LYS A 48 -7.72 13.49 -2.28
N ALA A 49 -8.67 14.18 -2.89
CA ALA A 49 -9.64 15.02 -2.19
C ALA A 49 -10.91 14.27 -1.77
N SER A 50 -11.07 13.01 -2.15
CA SER A 50 -12.27 12.23 -1.82
C SER A 50 -12.40 12.07 -0.31
N ALA A 51 -13.63 12.23 0.22
CA ALA A 51 -13.89 12.08 1.64
C ALA A 51 -13.89 10.62 2.08
N ASP A 52 -14.30 9.71 1.19
CA ASP A 52 -14.44 8.30 1.51
C ASP A 52 -13.26 7.50 0.97
N THR A 53 -12.91 6.41 1.65
CA THR A 53 -11.93 5.45 1.18
C THR A 53 -12.61 4.36 0.37
N ILE A 54 -11.90 3.89 -0.68
CA ILE A 54 -12.31 2.68 -1.41
C ILE A 54 -11.89 1.44 -0.62
N MET A 55 -10.67 1.46 -0.06
CA MET A 55 -10.11 0.33 0.67
C MET A 55 -9.06 0.83 1.65
N ASP A 56 -9.05 0.27 2.85
CA ASP A 56 -8.00 0.50 3.85
C ASP A 56 -7.13 -0.74 3.97
N LEU A 57 -5.81 -0.55 3.89
CA LEU A 57 -4.83 -1.61 4.15
C LEU A 57 -3.96 -1.14 5.31
N THR A 58 -3.95 -1.91 6.38
CA THR A 58 -3.16 -1.59 7.57
C THR A 58 -2.44 -2.83 8.07
N THR A 59 -1.41 -2.62 8.89
CA THR A 59 -0.75 -3.75 9.56
C THR A 59 -1.69 -4.42 10.56
N GLU A 60 -2.66 -3.67 11.11
CA GLU A 60 -3.62 -4.18 12.08
C GLU A 60 -4.69 -5.05 11.43
N ASN A 61 -5.11 -4.73 10.21
CA ASN A 61 -6.14 -5.55 9.51
C ASN A 61 -5.54 -6.68 8.68
N GLY A 62 -4.22 -6.82 8.67
CA GLY A 62 -3.54 -7.92 7.99
C GLY A 62 -3.36 -7.75 6.49
N ARG A 63 -3.82 -6.65 5.91
CA ARG A 63 -3.66 -6.39 4.47
C ARG A 63 -2.30 -5.80 4.13
N LEU A 64 -1.58 -5.29 5.13
CA LEU A 64 -0.16 -4.92 5.03
C LEU A 64 0.64 -5.84 5.94
N THR A 65 1.75 -6.37 5.44
CA THR A 65 2.69 -7.16 6.22
C THR A 65 4.09 -6.60 6.02
N PHE A 66 4.77 -6.35 7.13
CA PHE A 66 6.14 -5.85 7.12
C PHE A 66 7.11 -6.99 7.44
N GLY A 67 8.16 -7.11 6.63
CA GLY A 67 9.16 -8.17 6.77
C GLY A 67 10.27 -7.91 7.78
N GLY A 68 10.16 -6.85 8.58
CA GLY A 68 11.16 -6.54 9.60
C GLY A 68 12.42 -5.92 9.01
N THR A 69 13.57 -6.56 9.24
CA THR A 69 14.87 -5.99 8.85
C THR A 69 15.17 -6.05 7.36
N ASN A 70 14.36 -6.78 6.58
CA ASN A 70 14.60 -6.94 5.14
C ASN A 70 13.98 -5.85 4.27
N GLY A 71 13.27 -4.89 4.87
CA GLY A 71 12.66 -3.77 4.15
C GLY A 71 11.47 -4.13 3.28
N VAL A 72 10.92 -5.32 3.42
CA VAL A 72 9.85 -5.83 2.55
C VAL A 72 8.50 -5.44 3.11
N VAL A 73 7.65 -4.87 2.24
CA VAL A 73 6.24 -4.60 2.52
C VAL A 73 5.41 -5.40 1.54
N THR A 74 4.48 -6.17 2.05
CA THR A 74 3.56 -6.96 1.23
C THR A 74 2.14 -6.41 1.39
N MET A 75 1.50 -6.12 0.26
CA MET A 75 0.11 -5.68 0.19
C MET A 75 -0.74 -6.83 -0.30
N THR A 76 -1.78 -7.20 0.42
CA THR A 76 -2.60 -8.37 0.11
C THR A 76 -4.07 -8.04 0.20
N LEU A 77 -4.83 -8.39 -0.83
CA LEU A 77 -6.29 -8.35 -0.83
C LEU A 77 -6.81 -9.67 -1.36
N THR A 78 -7.92 -10.13 -0.80
CA THR A 78 -8.58 -11.34 -1.29
C THR A 78 -9.40 -11.04 -2.55
N ALA A 79 -9.77 -12.08 -3.29
CA ALA A 79 -10.64 -11.95 -4.46
C ALA A 79 -11.98 -11.29 -4.10
N THR A 80 -12.53 -11.62 -2.93
CA THR A 80 -13.76 -11.00 -2.44
C THR A 80 -13.56 -9.50 -2.18
N GLU A 81 -12.42 -9.13 -1.63
CA GLU A 81 -12.10 -7.72 -1.35
C GLU A 81 -11.90 -6.92 -2.64
N THR A 82 -11.15 -7.47 -3.60
CA THR A 82 -10.92 -6.76 -4.88
C THR A 82 -12.21 -6.61 -5.68
N ALA A 83 -13.15 -7.56 -5.54
CA ALA A 83 -14.45 -7.48 -6.21
C ALA A 83 -15.27 -6.25 -5.77
N THR A 84 -14.99 -5.70 -4.60
CA THR A 84 -15.69 -4.49 -4.10
C THR A 84 -15.12 -3.19 -4.67
N ILE A 85 -13.96 -3.24 -5.31
CA ILE A 85 -13.35 -2.08 -5.94
C ILE A 85 -13.98 -1.88 -7.31
N LEU A 86 -14.60 -0.72 -7.54
CA LEU A 86 -15.41 -0.47 -8.72
C LEU A 86 -14.84 0.57 -9.67
N THR A 87 -13.76 1.24 -9.28
CA THR A 87 -13.16 2.33 -10.06
C THR A 87 -11.67 2.40 -9.81
N ASP A 88 -10.97 3.06 -10.73
CA ASP A 88 -9.57 3.43 -10.50
C ASP A 88 -9.48 4.39 -9.32
N GLY A 89 -8.29 4.49 -8.75
CA GLY A 89 -8.06 5.38 -7.63
C GLY A 89 -6.61 5.80 -7.49
N VAL A 90 -6.33 6.38 -6.34
CA VAL A 90 -4.98 6.76 -5.92
C VAL A 90 -4.73 6.19 -4.54
N TYR A 91 -3.48 6.03 -4.19
CA TYR A 91 -3.12 5.53 -2.86
C TYR A 91 -1.85 6.19 -2.36
N ASP A 92 -1.65 6.15 -1.05
CA ASP A 92 -0.35 6.34 -0.43
C ASP A 92 -0.18 5.36 0.73
N LEU A 93 1.07 5.10 1.07
CA LEU A 93 1.45 4.24 2.20
C LEU A 93 2.27 5.08 3.16
N GLU A 94 1.84 5.09 4.42
CA GLU A 94 2.54 5.76 5.50
C GLU A 94 3.08 4.75 6.49
N PHE A 95 4.32 4.98 6.95
CA PHE A 95 4.88 4.29 8.10
C PHE A 95 4.64 5.14 9.34
N VAL A 96 4.17 4.51 10.39
CA VAL A 96 3.83 5.17 11.65
C VAL A 96 4.82 4.71 12.71
N THR A 97 5.56 5.65 13.30
CA THR A 97 6.54 5.36 14.34
C THR A 97 6.00 5.60 15.73
N SER A 98 4.99 6.47 15.87
CA SER A 98 4.35 6.79 17.14
C SER A 98 2.98 7.40 16.85
N ALA A 99 2.22 7.66 17.90
CA ALA A 99 0.90 8.28 17.79
C ALA A 99 0.94 9.65 17.07
N THR A 100 2.09 10.32 17.07
CA THR A 100 2.22 11.67 16.53
C THR A 100 3.21 11.77 15.38
N SER A 101 3.80 10.65 14.93
CA SER A 101 4.83 10.66 13.89
C SER A 101 4.51 9.63 12.81
N ALA A 102 4.36 10.11 11.59
CA ALA A 102 4.12 9.29 10.41
C ALA A 102 4.84 9.90 9.22
N SER A 103 5.26 9.06 8.29
CA SER A 103 5.92 9.49 7.06
C SER A 103 5.34 8.75 5.87
N ARG A 104 5.07 9.48 4.78
CA ARG A 104 4.63 8.87 3.53
C ARG A 104 5.85 8.35 2.78
N TRP A 105 5.85 7.04 2.49
CA TRP A 105 6.98 6.38 1.83
C TRP A 105 6.68 5.92 0.42
N LEU A 106 5.40 5.78 0.06
CA LEU A 106 5.01 5.26 -1.24
C LEU A 106 3.69 5.89 -1.67
N GLU A 107 3.54 6.15 -2.95
CA GLU A 107 2.30 6.68 -3.52
C GLU A 107 2.17 6.30 -4.98
N GLY A 108 0.99 6.40 -5.52
CA GLY A 108 0.77 6.16 -6.94
C GLY A 108 -0.70 6.03 -7.30
N LEU A 109 -0.92 5.55 -8.52
CA LEU A 109 -2.25 5.27 -9.04
C LEU A 109 -2.62 3.83 -8.73
N VAL A 110 -3.93 3.60 -8.60
CA VAL A 110 -4.51 2.27 -8.58
C VAL A 110 -5.30 2.12 -9.86
N ILE A 111 -4.85 1.21 -10.71
CA ILE A 111 -5.48 0.93 -12.00
C ILE A 111 -6.29 -0.34 -11.83
N LEU A 112 -7.61 -0.23 -12.02
CA LEU A 112 -8.51 -1.36 -11.87
C LEU A 112 -8.74 -2.01 -13.24
N SER A 113 -8.41 -3.30 -13.34
CA SER A 113 -8.80 -4.12 -14.48
C SER A 113 -10.11 -4.82 -14.12
N LYS A 114 -11.20 -4.37 -14.73
CA LYS A 114 -12.53 -4.86 -14.41
C LYS A 114 -12.74 -6.28 -14.91
N GLU A 115 -13.46 -7.05 -14.12
CA GLU A 115 -13.76 -8.44 -14.38
C GLU A 115 -14.89 -8.57 -15.43
N VAL A 116 -14.71 -9.48 -16.37
CA VAL A 116 -15.74 -9.85 -17.35
C VAL A 116 -16.56 -11.02 -16.84
N THR A 117 -15.88 -12.05 -16.34
CA THR A 117 -16.51 -13.25 -15.80
C THR A 117 -16.87 -13.04 -14.34
N ARG A 118 -18.16 -13.14 -14.06
CA ARG A 118 -18.70 -12.91 -12.70
C ARG A 118 -19.67 -14.00 -12.31
#